data_20a6fb1caa8306474ca708dec1060878
#
_entry.id   20a6fb1caa8306474ca708dec1060878
#
_cell.length_a   1.000
_cell.length_b   1.000
_cell.length_c   1.000
_cell.angle_alpha   90.00
_cell.angle_beta   90.00
_cell.angle_gamma   90.00
#
_symmetry.space_group_name_H-M   'P 1'
#
loop_
_entity.id
_entity.type
_entity.pdbx_description
1 polymer ?
#
loop_
_entity_poly.entity_id
_entity_poly.type
_entity_poly.pdbx_seq_one_letter_code
_entity_poly.pdbx_strand_id
1 'polypeptide(L)'
;MNKHQCGMIRMPYIAKKNLEKCRQCGFCDEIACSSAYVGYAKECTGCGACSIACPYEAIQMIEIQNGKSISITLDGAIISVLERVTIKKALEMCGYEPCEFPGDGNLFSPCRTGGCWSCAVLVNGELRPCCVTAVKEGMYIDTKTEVTPKRPVHGWMGHAVGGVGTPWRLKKLSGFIETACFTCGCNFQCAQCQNWTSTYNGREIALTPREAALLMSDSRRTYRVDRMAISGGECTLNRKWLIEYLRELKKKNTDDKARFHVDTNGSILTPDYLEELVEAGMTDIGIDLKSLELDTFTHITGVMNRELATKYLETAWNAVKYLVDNYPEKVFLGVGIPYNKDLISLDEIQKMGDKIRTIDENVQVCVLDYRPAFRRSYIQRPEYEEMVNVWRILSGTGLKTVICQTARGHIGPEI
;
A
#
# COMPACT_ATOMS: atom_id res chain seq x y z
N MET A 1 -17.18 -36.95 10.60
CA MET A 1 -16.71 -35.59 10.37
C MET A 1 -17.36 -34.70 11.41
N ASN A 2 -16.57 -34.23 12.38
CA ASN A 2 -17.08 -33.50 13.55
C ASN A 2 -17.66 -32.13 13.13
N LYS A 3 -18.84 -31.83 13.66
CA LYS A 3 -19.46 -30.51 13.62
C LYS A 3 -18.48 -29.54 14.33
N HIS A 4 -17.73 -28.77 13.56
CA HIS A 4 -16.93 -27.67 14.14
C HIS A 4 -17.91 -26.65 14.74
N GLN A 5 -18.01 -26.66 16.06
CA GLN A 5 -18.60 -25.54 16.78
C GLN A 5 -17.74 -24.31 16.50
N CYS A 6 -18.29 -23.39 15.73
CA CYS A 6 -17.72 -22.07 15.47
C CYS A 6 -17.50 -21.36 16.82
N GLY A 7 -16.25 -20.92 17.08
CA GLY A 7 -15.89 -20.25 18.35
C GLY A 7 -16.70 -19.00 18.65
N MET A 8 -16.49 -18.40 19.83
CA MET A 8 -17.27 -17.30 20.40
C MET A 8 -17.85 -16.33 19.36
N ILE A 9 -19.19 -16.22 19.36
CA ILE A 9 -19.97 -15.32 18.50
C ILE A 9 -19.50 -13.88 18.80
N ARG A 10 -18.63 -13.31 17.95
CA ARG A 10 -18.35 -11.88 18.00
C ARG A 10 -19.44 -11.15 17.26
N MET A 11 -20.05 -10.17 17.95
CA MET A 11 -21.17 -9.39 17.46
C MET A 11 -20.82 -8.60 16.19
N PRO A 12 -21.81 -8.40 15.28
CA PRO A 12 -21.61 -7.54 14.11
C PRO A 12 -21.48 -6.06 14.50
N TYR A 13 -20.86 -5.28 13.64
CA TYR A 13 -20.65 -3.84 13.81
C TYR A 13 -21.35 -3.04 12.74
N ILE A 14 -21.70 -1.79 13.04
CA ILE A 14 -22.11 -0.80 12.05
C ILE A 14 -21.31 0.50 12.20
N ALA A 15 -21.11 1.17 11.09
CA ALA A 15 -20.50 2.49 11.07
C ALA A 15 -21.53 3.57 11.42
N LYS A 16 -21.21 4.47 12.35
CA LYS A 16 -22.03 5.63 12.72
C LYS A 16 -21.21 6.91 12.60
N LYS A 17 -21.77 7.94 11.95
CA LYS A 17 -21.15 9.26 11.85
C LYS A 17 -21.33 10.05 13.13
N ASN A 18 -20.24 10.59 13.68
CA ASN A 18 -20.26 11.64 14.68
C ASN A 18 -20.43 12.99 13.97
N LEU A 19 -21.59 13.64 14.12
CA LEU A 19 -21.93 14.86 13.40
C LEU A 19 -21.12 16.08 13.85
N GLU A 20 -20.59 16.07 15.06
CA GLU A 20 -19.73 17.15 15.58
C GLU A 20 -18.37 17.18 14.88
N LYS A 21 -17.81 15.98 14.60
CA LYS A 21 -16.54 15.81 13.91
C LYS A 21 -16.67 15.82 12.38
N CYS A 22 -17.83 15.43 11.86
CA CYS A 22 -18.03 15.24 10.44
C CYS A 22 -18.06 16.58 9.68
N ARG A 23 -17.17 16.74 8.69
CA ARG A 23 -17.10 17.91 7.81
C ARG A 23 -17.85 17.71 6.49
N GLN A 24 -18.68 16.68 6.37
CA GLN A 24 -19.52 16.38 5.20
C GLN A 24 -18.74 16.32 3.87
N CYS A 25 -17.48 15.87 3.90
CA CYS A 25 -16.62 15.80 2.70
C CYS A 25 -17.03 14.69 1.71
N GLY A 26 -17.98 13.83 2.02
CA GLY A 26 -18.48 12.77 1.14
C GLY A 26 -17.58 11.54 1.00
N PHE A 27 -16.29 11.63 1.29
CA PHE A 27 -15.30 10.59 0.97
C PHE A 27 -15.68 9.19 1.46
N CYS A 28 -16.23 9.08 2.68
CA CYS A 28 -16.63 7.80 3.25
C CYS A 28 -17.79 7.13 2.49
N ASP A 29 -18.71 7.92 1.94
CA ASP A 29 -19.91 7.43 1.25
C ASP A 29 -19.63 7.17 -0.24
N GLU A 30 -18.90 8.07 -0.88
CA GLU A 30 -18.74 8.08 -2.34
C GLU A 30 -17.54 7.26 -2.80
N ILE A 31 -16.50 7.18 -1.96
CA ILE A 31 -15.20 6.61 -2.36
C ILE A 31 -14.82 5.39 -1.51
N ALA A 32 -14.82 5.50 -0.18
CA ALA A 32 -14.25 4.47 0.68
C ALA A 32 -15.19 3.28 0.94
N CYS A 33 -16.51 3.49 1.02
CA CYS A 33 -17.45 2.41 1.23
C CYS A 33 -17.75 1.68 -0.07
N SER A 34 -17.39 0.40 -0.14
CA SER A 34 -17.62 -0.45 -1.33
C SER A 34 -19.07 -0.91 -1.50
N SER A 35 -19.90 -0.83 -0.46
CA SER A 35 -21.24 -1.42 -0.48
C SER A 35 -22.38 -0.41 -0.51
N ALA A 36 -22.31 0.68 0.25
CA ALA A 36 -23.43 1.60 0.44
C ALA A 36 -22.99 2.90 1.12
N TYR A 37 -23.98 3.75 1.41
CA TYR A 37 -23.75 4.97 2.18
C TYR A 37 -23.53 4.66 3.67
N VAL A 38 -22.53 5.31 4.25
CA VAL A 38 -22.22 5.18 5.69
C VAL A 38 -23.39 5.73 6.53
N GLY A 39 -23.85 4.93 7.47
CA GLY A 39 -25.01 5.28 8.32
C GLY A 39 -26.31 4.62 7.90
N TYR A 40 -26.40 3.99 6.73
CA TYR A 40 -27.53 3.12 6.37
C TYR A 40 -27.32 1.73 7.00
N ALA A 41 -27.85 1.56 8.20
CA ALA A 41 -27.65 0.35 9.01
C ALA A 41 -28.03 -0.97 8.31
N LYS A 42 -28.97 -0.94 7.35
CA LYS A 42 -29.44 -2.14 6.64
C LYS A 42 -28.40 -2.73 5.69
N GLU A 43 -27.47 -1.93 5.18
CA GLU A 43 -26.48 -2.32 4.16
C GLU A 43 -25.04 -2.30 4.68
N CYS A 44 -24.80 -1.80 5.88
CA CYS A 44 -23.47 -1.75 6.48
C CYS A 44 -22.99 -3.16 6.84
N THR A 45 -21.80 -3.51 6.33
CA THR A 45 -21.14 -4.81 6.54
C THR A 45 -20.28 -4.86 7.80
N GLY A 46 -20.14 -3.74 8.52
CA GLY A 46 -19.25 -3.64 9.68
C GLY A 46 -17.76 -3.76 9.38
N CYS A 47 -17.33 -3.62 8.12
CA CYS A 47 -15.94 -3.81 7.72
C CYS A 47 -14.95 -2.77 8.27
N GLY A 48 -15.42 -1.57 8.66
CA GLY A 48 -14.57 -0.50 9.19
C GLY A 48 -13.77 0.32 8.16
N ALA A 49 -13.83 0.00 6.87
CA ALA A 49 -13.05 0.71 5.84
C ALA A 49 -13.30 2.23 5.85
N CYS A 50 -14.54 2.66 6.00
CA CYS A 50 -14.92 4.07 6.09
C CYS A 50 -14.35 4.78 7.34
N SER A 51 -14.20 4.08 8.47
CA SER A 51 -13.56 4.61 9.68
C SER A 51 -12.05 4.84 9.45
N ILE A 52 -11.37 3.86 8.83
CA ILE A 52 -9.96 3.97 8.47
C ILE A 52 -9.74 5.13 7.48
N ALA A 53 -10.63 5.30 6.52
CA ALA A 53 -10.52 6.29 5.44
C ALA A 53 -10.97 7.72 5.85
N CYS A 54 -11.60 7.90 7.00
CA CYS A 54 -12.11 9.21 7.40
C CYS A 54 -10.99 10.17 7.82
N PRO A 55 -10.78 11.31 7.11
CA PRO A 55 -9.74 12.26 7.47
C PRO A 55 -10.02 13.03 8.77
N TYR A 56 -11.27 13.03 9.24
CA TYR A 56 -11.70 13.74 10.46
C TYR A 56 -11.98 12.80 11.63
N GLU A 57 -11.72 11.49 11.49
CA GLU A 57 -12.02 10.48 12.52
C GLU A 57 -13.46 10.56 13.05
N ALA A 58 -14.37 10.92 12.15
CA ALA A 58 -15.78 11.14 12.47
C ALA A 58 -16.64 9.86 12.40
N ILE A 59 -16.05 8.69 12.14
CA ILE A 59 -16.79 7.43 12.01
C ILE A 59 -16.40 6.50 13.15
N GLN A 60 -17.40 6.11 13.91
CA GLN A 60 -17.31 5.13 15.01
C GLN A 60 -17.90 3.80 14.56
N MET A 61 -17.25 2.70 14.91
CA MET A 61 -17.78 1.35 14.75
C MET A 61 -18.54 0.96 16.03
N ILE A 62 -19.85 0.75 15.90
CA ILE A 62 -20.75 0.42 17.03
C ILE A 62 -21.17 -1.03 16.91
N GLU A 63 -20.99 -1.78 17.98
CA GLU A 63 -21.49 -3.15 18.08
C GLU A 63 -23.00 -3.17 18.14
N ILE A 64 -23.61 -4.08 17.37
CA ILE A 64 -25.06 -4.28 17.38
C ILE A 64 -25.38 -5.65 17.97
N GLN A 65 -26.33 -5.65 18.93
CA GLN A 65 -26.89 -6.86 19.47
C GLN A 65 -27.99 -7.37 18.51
N ASN A 66 -28.10 -8.71 18.34
CA ASN A 66 -29.11 -9.39 17.50
C ASN A 66 -28.81 -9.42 15.99
N GLY A 67 -27.80 -10.18 15.59
CA GLY A 67 -27.67 -10.65 14.21
C GLY A 67 -28.54 -11.91 13.97
N LYS A 68 -29.29 -11.95 12.86
CA LYS A 68 -29.93 -13.15 12.37
C LYS A 68 -28.88 -14.16 11.94
N SER A 69 -29.04 -15.43 12.27
CA SER A 69 -28.21 -16.50 11.74
C SER A 69 -28.62 -16.80 10.29
N ILE A 70 -27.64 -16.93 9.41
CA ILE A 70 -27.79 -17.25 7.99
C ILE A 70 -26.91 -18.44 7.63
N SER A 71 -27.30 -19.16 6.59
CA SER A 71 -26.53 -20.29 6.06
C SER A 71 -25.75 -19.88 4.83
N ILE A 72 -24.46 -20.23 4.78
CA ILE A 72 -23.60 -20.06 3.61
C ILE A 72 -22.87 -21.38 3.32
N THR A 73 -22.37 -21.55 2.11
CA THR A 73 -21.52 -22.69 1.75
C THR A 73 -20.08 -22.20 1.65
N LEU A 74 -19.19 -22.76 2.47
CA LEU A 74 -17.75 -22.49 2.47
C LEU A 74 -17.00 -23.75 2.07
N ASP A 75 -16.28 -23.71 0.95
CA ASP A 75 -15.50 -24.85 0.41
C ASP A 75 -16.29 -26.15 0.34
N GLY A 76 -17.57 -26.07 -0.03
CA GLY A 76 -18.51 -27.18 -0.11
C GLY A 76 -19.20 -27.57 1.20
N ALA A 77 -18.84 -26.98 2.35
CA ALA A 77 -19.47 -27.23 3.62
C ALA A 77 -20.52 -26.16 3.96
N ILE A 78 -21.73 -26.55 4.36
CA ILE A 78 -22.75 -25.60 4.85
C ILE A 78 -22.41 -25.20 6.28
N ILE A 79 -22.28 -23.90 6.52
CA ILE A 79 -21.98 -23.32 7.82
C ILE A 79 -23.02 -22.25 8.19
N SER A 80 -23.22 -22.07 9.48
CA SER A 80 -24.10 -21.01 10.01
C SER A 80 -23.27 -19.86 10.55
N VAL A 81 -23.55 -18.65 10.09
CA VAL A 81 -22.86 -17.41 10.48
C VAL A 81 -23.86 -16.31 10.79
N LEU A 82 -23.44 -15.26 11.49
CA LEU A 82 -24.30 -14.09 11.67
C LEU A 82 -24.39 -13.28 10.37
N GLU A 83 -25.56 -12.76 10.06
CA GLU A 83 -25.70 -11.74 9.02
C GLU A 83 -24.91 -10.47 9.38
N ARG A 84 -24.60 -9.62 8.39
CA ARG A 84 -23.87 -8.35 8.56
C ARG A 84 -22.45 -8.49 9.10
N VAL A 85 -21.84 -9.64 8.93
CA VAL A 85 -20.42 -9.79 9.09
C VAL A 85 -19.76 -9.84 7.71
N THR A 86 -18.47 -9.55 7.66
CA THR A 86 -17.67 -9.73 6.43
C THR A 86 -17.34 -11.21 6.21
N ILE A 87 -17.07 -11.59 4.97
CA ILE A 87 -16.55 -12.93 4.66
C ILE A 87 -15.29 -13.23 5.48
N LYS A 88 -14.38 -12.24 5.63
CA LYS A 88 -13.20 -12.37 6.50
C LYS A 88 -13.60 -12.83 7.90
N LYS A 89 -14.65 -12.20 8.48
CA LYS A 89 -15.11 -12.55 9.82
C LYS A 89 -15.71 -13.96 9.88
N ALA A 90 -16.46 -14.35 8.85
CA ALA A 90 -16.99 -15.71 8.74
C ALA A 90 -15.85 -16.75 8.63
N LEU A 91 -14.79 -16.46 7.85
CA LEU A 91 -13.59 -17.31 7.75
C LEU A 91 -12.87 -17.43 9.10
N GLU A 92 -12.68 -16.33 9.85
CA GLU A 92 -12.11 -16.36 11.20
C GLU A 92 -12.91 -17.29 12.15
N MET A 93 -14.25 -17.23 12.07
CA MET A 93 -15.11 -18.12 12.86
C MET A 93 -14.95 -19.59 12.48
N CYS A 94 -14.49 -19.89 11.27
CA CYS A 94 -14.22 -21.24 10.77
C CYS A 94 -12.75 -21.67 10.94
N GLY A 95 -11.95 -20.93 11.72
CA GLY A 95 -10.58 -21.29 12.05
C GLY A 95 -9.53 -20.76 11.07
N TYR A 96 -9.90 -19.85 10.16
CA TYR A 96 -8.88 -19.12 9.40
C TYR A 96 -8.21 -18.08 10.30
N GLU A 97 -6.90 -17.93 10.13
CA GLU A 97 -6.05 -17.02 10.89
C GLU A 97 -5.66 -15.82 10.03
N PRO A 98 -6.36 -14.67 10.18
CA PRO A 98 -5.98 -13.47 9.45
C PRO A 98 -4.63 -12.95 9.87
N CYS A 99 -3.82 -12.58 8.88
CA CYS A 99 -2.51 -11.98 9.12
C CYS A 99 -2.30 -10.72 8.27
N GLU A 100 -1.38 -9.88 8.74
CA GLU A 100 -0.96 -8.64 8.05
C GLU A 100 0.49 -8.76 7.54
N PHE A 101 1.27 -9.75 8.00
CA PHE A 101 2.56 -10.13 7.44
C PHE A 101 2.46 -11.50 6.76
N PRO A 102 3.07 -11.70 5.56
CA PRO A 102 3.03 -12.99 4.87
C PRO A 102 3.63 -14.11 5.72
N GLY A 103 2.89 -15.21 5.85
CA GLY A 103 3.34 -16.39 6.60
C GLY A 103 2.95 -16.42 8.08
N ASP A 104 2.46 -15.32 8.67
CA ASP A 104 2.03 -15.30 10.08
C ASP A 104 0.65 -15.94 10.29
N GLY A 105 -0.04 -16.32 9.23
CA GLY A 105 -1.36 -16.97 9.25
C GLY A 105 -1.73 -17.48 7.87
N ASN A 106 -2.98 -17.95 7.70
CA ASN A 106 -3.45 -18.55 6.45
C ASN A 106 -4.46 -17.67 5.67
N LEU A 107 -4.74 -16.45 6.15
CA LEU A 107 -5.60 -15.48 5.46
C LEU A 107 -4.91 -14.10 5.43
N PHE A 108 -4.11 -13.86 4.40
CA PHE A 108 -3.40 -12.57 4.27
C PHE A 108 -4.35 -11.43 3.91
N SER A 109 -4.60 -10.51 4.87
CA SER A 109 -5.59 -9.44 4.78
C SER A 109 -5.06 -8.09 5.32
N PRO A 110 -3.99 -7.54 4.74
CA PRO A 110 -3.21 -6.46 5.35
C PRO A 110 -3.86 -5.07 5.28
N CYS A 111 -4.59 -4.74 4.21
CA CYS A 111 -5.07 -3.36 4.00
C CYS A 111 -6.36 -3.02 4.74
N ARG A 112 -7.21 -3.99 5.07
CA ARG A 112 -8.49 -3.86 5.78
C ARG A 112 -9.53 -2.92 5.12
N THR A 113 -9.25 -2.39 3.91
CA THR A 113 -10.08 -1.40 3.20
C THR A 113 -10.61 -1.89 1.86
N GLY A 114 -10.33 -3.15 1.49
CA GLY A 114 -10.78 -3.74 0.23
C GLY A 114 -9.97 -3.34 -1.00
N GLY A 115 -8.89 -2.54 -0.85
CA GLY A 115 -8.13 -2.02 -1.99
C GLY A 115 -7.04 -2.98 -2.50
N CYS A 116 -6.41 -3.80 -1.65
CA CYS A 116 -5.30 -4.64 -2.10
C CYS A 116 -5.72 -5.96 -2.78
N TRP A 117 -6.88 -6.49 -2.46
CA TRP A 117 -7.41 -7.79 -2.96
C TRP A 117 -6.53 -9.01 -2.65
N SER A 118 -5.59 -8.90 -1.72
CA SER A 118 -4.75 -10.03 -1.29
C SER A 118 -5.57 -11.12 -0.58
N CYS A 119 -6.66 -10.73 0.04
CA CYS A 119 -7.60 -11.60 0.73
C CYS A 119 -8.81 -12.00 -0.14
N ALA A 120 -8.71 -11.86 -1.46
CA ALA A 120 -9.86 -12.13 -2.33
C ALA A 120 -10.11 -13.64 -2.44
N VAL A 121 -11.40 -13.99 -2.42
CA VAL A 121 -11.94 -15.34 -2.56
C VAL A 121 -13.03 -15.36 -3.63
N LEU A 122 -13.36 -16.52 -4.18
CA LEU A 122 -14.51 -16.64 -5.07
C LEU A 122 -15.82 -16.60 -4.27
N VAL A 123 -16.72 -15.75 -4.70
CA VAL A 123 -18.05 -15.58 -4.14
C VAL A 123 -19.07 -15.72 -5.24
N ASN A 124 -19.84 -16.80 -5.25
CA ASN A 124 -20.78 -17.14 -6.32
C ASN A 124 -20.13 -17.09 -7.72
N GLY A 125 -18.87 -17.54 -7.82
CA GLY A 125 -18.09 -17.53 -9.07
C GLY A 125 -17.36 -16.23 -9.42
N GLU A 126 -17.50 -15.17 -8.61
CA GLU A 126 -16.79 -13.90 -8.81
C GLU A 126 -15.73 -13.67 -7.73
N LEU A 127 -14.56 -13.17 -8.12
CA LEU A 127 -13.51 -12.80 -7.17
C LEU A 127 -13.90 -11.54 -6.39
N ARG A 128 -13.87 -11.62 -5.05
CA ARG A 128 -14.25 -10.53 -4.13
C ARG A 128 -13.29 -10.46 -2.93
N PRO A 129 -12.91 -9.25 -2.46
CA PRO A 129 -12.09 -9.09 -1.26
C PRO A 129 -12.90 -9.43 0.00
N CYS A 130 -12.48 -10.45 0.74
CA CYS A 130 -13.24 -10.95 1.90
C CYS A 130 -13.34 -9.95 3.05
N CYS A 131 -12.37 -9.02 3.19
CA CYS A 131 -12.32 -8.06 4.29
C CYS A 131 -13.45 -7.01 4.27
N VAL A 132 -14.09 -6.75 3.13
CA VAL A 132 -15.17 -5.75 2.98
C VAL A 132 -16.46 -6.32 2.40
N THR A 133 -16.47 -7.56 1.92
CA THR A 133 -17.65 -8.21 1.34
C THR A 133 -18.51 -8.82 2.45
N ALA A 134 -19.80 -8.44 2.49
CA ALA A 134 -20.76 -8.99 3.44
C ALA A 134 -21.16 -10.43 3.07
N VAL A 135 -21.36 -11.27 4.07
CA VAL A 135 -22.06 -12.55 3.88
C VAL A 135 -23.56 -12.34 3.62
N LYS A 136 -24.15 -13.20 2.80
CA LYS A 136 -25.59 -13.24 2.51
C LYS A 136 -26.09 -14.68 2.55
N GLU A 137 -27.38 -14.85 2.89
CA GLU A 137 -28.02 -16.16 2.87
C GLU A 137 -27.81 -16.87 1.54
N GLY A 138 -27.43 -18.15 1.59
CA GLY A 138 -27.21 -19.01 0.43
C GLY A 138 -25.93 -18.69 -0.38
N MET A 139 -25.06 -17.80 0.12
CA MET A 139 -23.80 -17.46 -0.55
C MET A 139 -22.87 -18.66 -0.63
N TYR A 140 -22.26 -18.88 -1.80
CA TYR A 140 -21.20 -19.87 -2.01
C TYR A 140 -19.83 -19.19 -2.02
N ILE A 141 -18.92 -19.64 -1.17
CA ILE A 141 -17.57 -19.11 -1.02
C ILE A 141 -16.57 -20.23 -1.24
N ASP A 142 -15.61 -20.01 -2.15
CA ASP A 142 -14.51 -20.93 -2.43
C ASP A 142 -13.17 -20.22 -2.20
N THR A 143 -12.37 -20.77 -1.27
CA THR A 143 -11.04 -20.25 -0.91
C THR A 143 -9.91 -21.01 -1.59
N LYS A 144 -10.18 -22.12 -2.28
CA LYS A 144 -9.20 -23.08 -2.78
C LYS A 144 -8.98 -23.00 -4.28
N THR A 145 -9.98 -22.50 -5.03
CA THR A 145 -9.87 -22.41 -6.48
C THR A 145 -8.89 -21.33 -6.90
N GLU A 146 -7.90 -21.72 -7.71
CA GLU A 146 -6.99 -20.77 -8.33
C GLU A 146 -7.68 -19.99 -9.45
N VAL A 147 -7.58 -18.67 -9.37
CA VAL A 147 -8.13 -17.75 -10.35
C VAL A 147 -7.14 -16.65 -10.68
N THR A 148 -7.31 -16.04 -11.85
CA THR A 148 -6.55 -14.84 -12.23
C THR A 148 -6.77 -13.74 -11.18
N PRO A 149 -5.72 -13.25 -10.55
CA PRO A 149 -5.85 -12.21 -9.53
C PRO A 149 -6.35 -10.92 -10.15
N LYS A 150 -7.06 -10.13 -9.34
CA LYS A 150 -7.47 -8.77 -9.70
C LYS A 150 -7.01 -7.79 -8.64
N ARG A 151 -6.87 -6.51 -9.03
CA ARG A 151 -6.54 -5.43 -8.11
C ARG A 151 -7.09 -4.10 -8.62
N PRO A 152 -7.66 -3.25 -7.75
CA PRO A 152 -7.98 -1.87 -8.07
C PRO A 152 -6.71 -1.05 -8.32
N VAL A 153 -6.64 -0.45 -9.50
CA VAL A 153 -5.50 0.37 -9.96
C VAL A 153 -6.04 1.48 -10.85
N HIS A 154 -5.53 2.68 -10.68
CA HIS A 154 -5.89 3.86 -11.48
C HIS A 154 -4.66 4.71 -11.81
N GLY A 155 -4.87 5.82 -12.55
CA GLY A 155 -3.82 6.78 -12.92
C GLY A 155 -3.54 6.72 -14.40
N TRP A 156 -2.54 5.95 -14.84
CA TRP A 156 -2.14 5.81 -16.25
C TRP A 156 -1.77 7.15 -16.88
N MET A 157 -1.05 7.99 -16.15
CA MET A 157 -0.73 9.36 -16.59
C MET A 157 0.78 9.62 -16.59
N GLY A 158 1.20 10.61 -17.40
CA GLY A 158 2.56 11.11 -17.39
C GLY A 158 2.94 11.72 -16.05
N HIS A 159 4.10 11.37 -15.53
CA HIS A 159 4.62 11.81 -14.26
C HIS A 159 5.95 12.56 -14.48
N ALA A 160 5.98 13.85 -14.14
CA ALA A 160 7.12 14.73 -14.42
C ALA A 160 8.18 14.75 -13.29
N VAL A 161 7.84 14.23 -12.11
CA VAL A 161 8.75 14.26 -10.94
C VAL A 161 9.54 12.95 -10.82
N GLY A 162 8.95 11.84 -11.23
CA GLY A 162 9.46 10.50 -11.03
C GLY A 162 9.34 10.03 -9.57
N GLY A 163 9.23 8.72 -9.36
CA GLY A 163 9.20 8.11 -8.04
C GLY A 163 10.57 8.09 -7.36
N VAL A 164 10.63 7.51 -6.16
CA VAL A 164 11.88 7.38 -5.37
C VAL A 164 12.93 6.58 -6.13
N GLY A 165 12.55 5.49 -6.79
CA GLY A 165 13.43 4.67 -7.63
C GLY A 165 13.75 5.28 -9.00
N THR A 166 13.58 6.59 -9.21
CA THR A 166 13.96 7.27 -10.45
C THR A 166 15.35 7.87 -10.34
N PRO A 167 16.29 7.51 -11.25
CA PRO A 167 17.65 8.07 -11.24
C PRO A 167 17.68 9.59 -11.31
N TRP A 168 18.58 10.21 -10.53
CA TRP A 168 18.74 11.68 -10.49
C TRP A 168 18.91 12.33 -11.85
N ARG A 169 19.71 11.72 -12.73
CA ARG A 169 19.93 12.22 -14.09
C ARG A 169 18.63 12.49 -14.87
N LEU A 170 17.57 11.73 -14.60
CA LEU A 170 16.26 11.89 -15.24
C LEU A 170 15.42 12.97 -14.56
N LYS A 171 15.58 13.16 -13.25
CA LYS A 171 14.86 14.20 -12.49
C LYS A 171 15.26 15.65 -12.86
N LYS A 172 16.36 15.81 -13.55
CA LYS A 172 16.82 17.10 -14.10
C LYS A 172 16.16 17.48 -15.42
N LEU A 173 15.47 16.54 -16.07
CA LEU A 173 14.87 16.76 -17.39
C LEU A 173 13.54 17.48 -17.29
N SER A 174 13.17 18.19 -18.35
CA SER A 174 11.83 18.78 -18.51
C SER A 174 10.88 17.78 -19.17
N GLY A 175 9.60 17.86 -18.85
CA GLY A 175 8.56 16.99 -19.41
C GLY A 175 8.26 15.76 -18.53
N PHE A 176 7.65 14.76 -19.12
CA PHE A 176 7.35 13.52 -18.42
C PHE A 176 8.56 12.60 -18.37
N ILE A 177 8.86 12.07 -17.19
CA ILE A 177 9.97 11.15 -16.93
C ILE A 177 9.49 9.70 -17.05
N GLU A 178 8.28 9.45 -16.60
CA GLU A 178 7.65 8.14 -16.58
C GLU A 178 6.15 8.26 -16.77
N THR A 179 5.49 7.14 -17.05
CA THR A 179 4.05 6.99 -16.82
C THR A 179 3.83 6.21 -15.54
N ALA A 180 2.81 6.58 -14.76
CA ALA A 180 2.58 6.00 -13.46
C ALA A 180 1.13 5.55 -13.26
N CYS A 181 0.97 4.45 -12.52
CA CYS A 181 -0.31 4.02 -11.97
C CYS A 181 -0.22 3.83 -10.45
N PHE A 182 -1.38 3.89 -9.80
CA PHE A 182 -1.51 3.90 -8.36
C PHE A 182 -2.48 2.82 -7.91
N THR A 183 -1.99 1.90 -7.08
CA THR A 183 -2.79 0.82 -6.50
C THR A 183 -3.58 1.31 -5.29
N CYS A 184 -4.77 0.74 -5.07
CA CYS A 184 -5.53 0.96 -3.84
C CYS A 184 -5.08 0.00 -2.73
N GLY A 185 -5.35 0.39 -1.48
CA GLY A 185 -5.02 -0.38 -0.28
C GLY A 185 -3.56 -0.27 0.16
N CYS A 186 -3.35 -0.10 1.45
CA CYS A 186 -2.03 -0.08 2.09
C CYS A 186 -2.11 -0.78 3.44
N ASN A 187 -1.04 -1.44 3.85
CA ASN A 187 -0.91 -2.03 5.18
C ASN A 187 -0.54 -0.99 6.25
N PHE A 188 -0.11 0.21 5.86
CA PHE A 188 0.08 1.34 6.75
C PHE A 188 -1.17 2.23 6.83
N GLN A 189 -1.28 2.99 7.92
CA GLN A 189 -2.32 3.98 8.17
C GLN A 189 -1.70 5.35 8.48
N CYS A 190 -0.72 5.76 7.71
CA CYS A 190 -0.01 7.02 7.90
C CYS A 190 -0.98 8.20 7.97
N ALA A 191 -0.99 8.90 9.12
CA ALA A 191 -1.90 10.03 9.32
C ALA A 191 -1.61 11.23 8.40
N GLN A 192 -0.43 11.28 7.79
CA GLN A 192 0.01 12.28 6.78
C GLN A 192 0.07 11.70 5.36
N CYS A 193 -0.67 10.62 5.06
CA CYS A 193 -0.62 9.98 3.75
C CYS A 193 -0.98 10.95 2.64
N GLN A 194 -0.06 11.21 1.72
CA GLN A 194 -0.29 12.13 0.60
C GLN A 194 -1.13 11.49 -0.51
N ASN A 195 -1.17 10.16 -0.55
CA ASN A 195 -1.96 9.36 -1.50
C ASN A 195 -3.24 8.78 -0.88
N TRP A 196 -3.75 9.36 0.20
CA TRP A 196 -4.87 8.80 0.96
C TRP A 196 -6.15 8.60 0.12
N THR A 197 -6.41 9.48 -0.85
CA THR A 197 -7.56 9.37 -1.75
C THR A 197 -7.50 8.14 -2.63
N SER A 198 -6.33 7.80 -3.14
CA SER A 198 -6.07 6.58 -3.90
C SER A 198 -6.03 5.35 -2.98
N THR A 199 -5.30 5.47 -1.87
CA THR A 199 -5.10 4.38 -0.91
C THR A 199 -6.42 3.83 -0.37
N TYR A 200 -7.35 4.71 -0.03
CA TYR A 200 -8.63 4.33 0.59
C TYR A 200 -9.82 4.31 -0.38
N ASN A 201 -9.55 4.27 -1.69
CA ASN A 201 -10.62 4.09 -2.68
C ASN A 201 -11.07 2.62 -2.68
N GLY A 202 -12.26 2.37 -2.14
CA GLY A 202 -12.90 1.05 -2.09
C GLY A 202 -13.83 0.76 -3.28
N ARG A 203 -13.98 1.70 -4.23
CA ARG A 203 -14.87 1.60 -5.40
C ARG A 203 -14.15 1.54 -6.72
N GLU A 204 -12.82 1.63 -6.74
CA GLU A 204 -12.05 1.55 -7.95
C GLU A 204 -12.23 0.20 -8.65
N ILE A 205 -12.18 0.20 -9.97
CA ILE A 205 -12.33 -1.01 -10.78
C ILE A 205 -11.10 -1.90 -10.60
N ALA A 206 -11.35 -3.16 -10.28
CA ALA A 206 -10.30 -4.15 -10.15
C ALA A 206 -9.96 -4.75 -11.52
N LEU A 207 -8.71 -4.56 -11.93
CA LEU A 207 -8.14 -5.02 -13.18
C LEU A 207 -7.34 -6.30 -13.01
N THR A 208 -7.36 -7.16 -14.00
CA THR A 208 -6.41 -8.27 -14.13
C THR A 208 -5.00 -7.72 -14.46
N PRO A 209 -3.92 -8.48 -14.23
CA PRO A 209 -2.56 -8.09 -14.61
C PRO A 209 -2.44 -7.69 -16.08
N ARG A 210 -3.09 -8.44 -16.97
CA ARG A 210 -3.07 -8.21 -18.42
C ARG A 210 -3.77 -6.91 -18.81
N GLU A 211 -4.95 -6.61 -18.25
CA GLU A 211 -5.68 -5.36 -18.49
C GLU A 211 -4.85 -4.15 -18.03
N ALA A 212 -4.29 -4.22 -16.83
CA ALA A 212 -3.44 -3.17 -16.27
C ALA A 212 -2.17 -2.96 -17.12
N ALA A 213 -1.53 -4.03 -17.58
CA ALA A 213 -0.35 -3.95 -18.44
C ALA A 213 -0.65 -3.35 -19.82
N LEU A 214 -1.85 -3.58 -20.39
CA LEU A 214 -2.30 -2.94 -21.61
C LEU A 214 -2.42 -1.42 -21.42
N LEU A 215 -3.14 -0.98 -20.40
CA LEU A 215 -3.32 0.44 -20.08
C LEU A 215 -1.98 1.15 -19.83
N MET A 216 -1.05 0.51 -19.11
CA MET A 216 0.26 1.07 -18.85
C MET A 216 1.11 1.18 -20.14
N SER A 217 1.05 0.18 -21.02
CA SER A 217 1.78 0.20 -22.28
C SER A 217 1.23 1.27 -23.24
N ASP A 218 -0.09 1.49 -23.24
CA ASP A 218 -0.72 2.58 -23.98
C ASP A 218 -0.33 3.94 -23.44
N SER A 219 -0.32 4.08 -22.13
CA SER A 219 0.14 5.30 -21.44
C SER A 219 1.61 5.59 -21.76
N ARG A 220 2.50 4.58 -21.72
CA ARG A 220 3.91 4.71 -22.13
C ARG A 220 4.04 5.33 -23.52
N ARG A 221 3.28 4.82 -24.48
CA ARG A 221 3.29 5.33 -25.88
C ARG A 221 2.76 6.76 -25.96
N THR A 222 1.66 7.03 -25.27
CA THR A 222 1.01 8.35 -25.25
C THR A 222 1.95 9.44 -24.74
N TYR A 223 2.62 9.18 -23.63
CA TYR A 223 3.56 10.14 -22.99
C TYR A 223 4.98 10.06 -23.54
N ARG A 224 5.28 9.10 -24.42
CA ARG A 224 6.59 8.90 -25.05
C ARG A 224 7.73 8.79 -24.05
N VAL A 225 7.54 7.96 -23.03
CA VAL A 225 8.51 7.73 -21.96
C VAL A 225 9.02 6.28 -21.98
N ASP A 226 10.19 6.06 -21.41
CA ASP A 226 10.77 4.71 -21.32
C ASP A 226 10.33 3.97 -20.04
N ARG A 227 9.94 4.71 -19.01
CA ARG A 227 9.68 4.21 -17.66
C ARG A 227 8.17 4.04 -17.40
N MET A 228 7.85 2.93 -16.76
CA MET A 228 6.50 2.57 -16.32
C MET A 228 6.54 2.30 -14.82
N ALA A 229 5.95 3.19 -14.03
CA ALA A 229 5.97 3.13 -12.57
C ALA A 229 4.65 2.60 -12.00
N ILE A 230 4.75 1.75 -11.00
CA ILE A 230 3.63 1.36 -10.14
C ILE A 230 3.91 1.79 -8.70
N SER A 231 2.98 2.52 -8.11
CA SER A 231 3.02 3.07 -6.76
C SER A 231 1.64 2.99 -6.12
N GLY A 232 1.24 3.98 -5.30
CA GLY A 232 -0.15 4.14 -4.83
C GLY A 232 -0.30 4.07 -3.33
N GLY A 233 -1.15 3.15 -2.83
CA GLY A 233 -1.16 2.68 -1.46
C GLY A 233 0.11 1.87 -1.20
N GLU A 234 0.00 0.52 -1.25
CA GLU A 234 1.20 -0.33 -1.25
C GLU A 234 1.08 -1.36 -2.37
N CYS A 235 1.92 -1.23 -3.40
CA CYS A 235 1.80 -2.03 -4.61
C CYS A 235 2.17 -3.50 -4.41
N THR A 236 3.00 -3.84 -3.43
CA THR A 236 3.49 -5.20 -3.18
C THR A 236 2.50 -6.11 -2.46
N LEU A 237 1.42 -5.58 -1.86
CA LEU A 237 0.49 -6.38 -1.06
C LEU A 237 -0.13 -7.55 -1.81
N ASN A 238 -0.45 -7.41 -3.09
CA ASN A 238 -0.94 -8.53 -3.90
C ASN A 238 0.19 -9.08 -4.77
N ARG A 239 1.03 -9.93 -4.16
CA ARG A 239 2.24 -10.50 -4.78
C ARG A 239 1.93 -11.17 -6.11
N LYS A 240 0.95 -12.08 -6.15
CA LYS A 240 0.58 -12.80 -7.38
C LYS A 240 0.20 -11.83 -8.51
N TRP A 241 -0.60 -10.83 -8.20
CA TRP A 241 -1.01 -9.82 -9.18
C TRP A 241 0.18 -9.00 -9.69
N LEU A 242 1.06 -8.53 -8.80
CA LEU A 242 2.20 -7.68 -9.18
C LEU A 242 3.21 -8.44 -10.05
N ILE A 243 3.53 -9.66 -9.69
CA ILE A 243 4.45 -10.51 -10.47
C ILE A 243 3.89 -10.78 -11.87
N GLU A 244 2.62 -11.15 -11.99
CA GLU A 244 1.97 -11.36 -13.28
C GLU A 244 1.88 -10.05 -14.09
N TYR A 245 1.60 -8.91 -13.44
CA TYR A 245 1.59 -7.59 -14.08
C TYR A 245 2.94 -7.23 -14.69
N LEU A 246 4.04 -7.40 -13.97
CA LEU A 246 5.39 -7.16 -14.50
C LEU A 246 5.73 -8.09 -15.67
N ARG A 247 5.37 -9.36 -15.58
CA ARG A 247 5.54 -10.32 -16.70
C ARG A 247 4.75 -9.90 -17.94
N GLU A 248 3.51 -9.45 -17.76
CA GLU A 248 2.68 -8.95 -18.87
C GLU A 248 3.22 -7.64 -19.45
N LEU A 249 3.74 -6.73 -18.63
CA LEU A 249 4.42 -5.52 -19.09
C LEU A 249 5.65 -5.86 -19.94
N LYS A 250 6.51 -6.76 -19.47
CA LYS A 250 7.71 -7.21 -20.18
C LYS A 250 7.38 -7.82 -21.53
N LYS A 251 6.31 -8.62 -21.63
CA LYS A 251 5.84 -9.20 -22.90
C LYS A 251 5.39 -8.13 -23.91
N LYS A 252 4.86 -7.01 -23.44
CA LYS A 252 4.31 -5.93 -24.29
C LYS A 252 5.31 -4.85 -24.65
N ASN A 253 6.39 -4.73 -23.89
CA ASN A 253 7.41 -3.70 -24.01
C ASN A 253 8.78 -4.39 -24.12
N THR A 254 9.09 -4.90 -25.31
CA THR A 254 10.27 -5.74 -25.57
C THR A 254 11.52 -4.97 -25.99
N ASP A 255 11.43 -3.65 -26.12
CA ASP A 255 12.55 -2.81 -26.46
C ASP A 255 13.49 -2.58 -25.26
N ASP A 256 14.78 -2.39 -25.54
CA ASP A 256 15.84 -2.28 -24.51
C ASP A 256 15.73 -1.03 -23.62
N LYS A 257 14.89 -0.07 -24.00
CA LYS A 257 14.65 1.16 -23.23
C LYS A 257 13.57 0.99 -22.15
N ALA A 258 12.72 -0.03 -22.30
CA ALA A 258 11.62 -0.24 -21.36
C ALA A 258 12.12 -0.44 -19.92
N ARG A 259 11.62 0.38 -18.99
CA ARG A 259 11.96 0.31 -17.56
C ARG A 259 10.70 0.02 -16.75
N PHE A 260 10.78 -0.95 -15.86
CA PHE A 260 9.69 -1.40 -15.00
C PHE A 260 10.01 -1.02 -13.55
N HIS A 261 9.36 0.05 -13.09
CA HIS A 261 9.67 0.70 -11.83
C HIS A 261 8.60 0.38 -10.78
N VAL A 262 9.04 -0.07 -9.59
CA VAL A 262 8.20 -0.37 -8.43
C VAL A 262 8.53 0.59 -7.30
N ASP A 263 7.59 1.43 -6.87
CA ASP A 263 7.72 2.24 -5.65
C ASP A 263 6.91 1.61 -4.51
N THR A 264 7.55 1.34 -3.38
CA THR A 264 6.99 0.56 -2.27
C THR A 264 7.45 1.06 -0.90
N ASN A 265 6.69 0.74 0.15
CA ASN A 265 7.12 0.95 1.52
C ASN A 265 8.06 -0.14 2.04
N GLY A 266 8.34 -1.16 1.25
CA GLY A 266 9.31 -2.21 1.54
C GLY A 266 8.90 -3.23 2.61
N SER A 267 7.80 -3.00 3.31
CA SER A 267 7.44 -3.72 4.56
C SER A 267 7.26 -5.23 4.44
N ILE A 268 7.02 -5.75 3.24
CA ILE A 268 6.83 -7.20 3.00
C ILE A 268 7.76 -7.74 1.91
N LEU A 269 8.83 -7.02 1.57
CA LEU A 269 9.82 -7.42 0.58
C LEU A 269 10.83 -8.41 1.17
N THR A 270 10.39 -9.65 1.36
CA THR A 270 11.27 -10.77 1.70
C THR A 270 12.22 -11.11 0.54
N PRO A 271 13.39 -11.76 0.79
CA PRO A 271 14.34 -12.12 -0.27
C PRO A 271 13.71 -12.86 -1.44
N ASP A 272 12.89 -13.88 -1.17
CA ASP A 272 12.17 -14.65 -2.18
C ASP A 272 11.19 -13.81 -3.02
N TYR A 273 10.60 -12.78 -2.41
CA TYR A 273 9.73 -11.87 -3.15
C TYR A 273 10.55 -10.92 -4.05
N LEU A 274 11.69 -10.44 -3.58
CA LEU A 274 12.61 -9.63 -4.39
C LEU A 274 13.15 -10.40 -5.59
N GLU A 275 13.52 -11.67 -5.40
CA GLU A 275 13.93 -12.56 -6.50
C GLU A 275 12.84 -12.66 -7.57
N GLU A 276 11.60 -12.95 -7.18
CA GLU A 276 10.46 -13.02 -8.12
C GLU A 276 10.21 -11.70 -8.86
N LEU A 277 10.34 -10.54 -8.18
CA LEU A 277 10.19 -9.24 -8.82
C LEU A 277 11.26 -9.01 -9.91
N VAL A 278 12.51 -9.35 -9.61
CA VAL A 278 13.64 -9.24 -10.55
C VAL A 278 13.46 -10.19 -11.73
N GLU A 279 13.06 -11.43 -11.49
CA GLU A 279 12.77 -12.43 -12.53
C GLU A 279 11.59 -12.00 -13.41
N ALA A 280 10.55 -11.41 -12.81
CA ALA A 280 9.39 -10.89 -13.54
C ALA A 280 9.74 -9.70 -14.44
N GLY A 281 10.89 -9.07 -14.24
CA GLY A 281 11.41 -8.01 -15.09
C GLY A 281 11.56 -6.65 -14.43
N MET A 282 11.39 -6.50 -13.12
CA MET A 282 11.65 -5.25 -12.41
C MET A 282 13.07 -4.75 -12.70
N THR A 283 13.19 -3.49 -13.13
CA THR A 283 14.46 -2.85 -13.48
C THR A 283 14.85 -1.72 -12.53
N ASP A 284 13.87 -1.17 -11.83
CA ASP A 284 14.04 -0.04 -10.92
C ASP A 284 13.12 -0.21 -9.72
N ILE A 285 13.60 0.14 -8.54
CA ILE A 285 12.80 0.09 -7.32
C ILE A 285 13.07 1.31 -6.44
N GLY A 286 12.00 1.87 -5.88
CA GLY A 286 12.04 2.85 -4.81
C GLY A 286 11.55 2.23 -3.52
N ILE A 287 12.36 2.24 -2.46
CA ILE A 287 11.96 1.75 -1.13
C ILE A 287 11.88 2.93 -0.17
N ASP A 288 10.67 3.21 0.32
CA ASP A 288 10.42 4.26 1.31
C ASP A 288 10.73 3.76 2.72
N LEU A 289 11.94 3.98 3.21
CA LEU A 289 12.34 3.75 4.59
C LEU A 289 11.69 4.80 5.49
N LYS A 290 10.71 4.42 6.29
CA LYS A 290 9.91 5.37 7.08
C LYS A 290 10.65 5.92 8.30
N SER A 291 11.62 5.16 8.84
CA SER A 291 12.45 5.55 9.99
C SER A 291 13.56 4.53 10.23
N LEU A 292 14.37 4.78 11.23
CA LEU A 292 15.31 3.82 11.84
C LEU A 292 14.80 3.31 13.20
N GLU A 293 14.19 4.21 13.98
CA GLU A 293 13.69 3.92 15.31
C GLU A 293 12.25 3.41 15.27
N LEU A 294 11.93 2.39 16.08
CA LEU A 294 10.60 1.77 16.08
C LEU A 294 9.48 2.74 16.51
N ASP A 295 9.76 3.63 17.45
CA ASP A 295 8.76 4.60 17.92
C ASP A 295 8.43 5.62 16.83
N THR A 296 9.43 6.11 16.11
CA THR A 296 9.24 6.96 14.92
C THR A 296 8.49 6.21 13.83
N PHE A 297 8.82 4.93 13.60
CA PHE A 297 8.12 4.09 12.63
C PHE A 297 6.63 3.98 12.95
N THR A 298 6.29 3.63 14.19
CA THR A 298 4.87 3.52 14.61
C THR A 298 4.15 4.86 14.51
N HIS A 299 4.83 5.95 14.89
CA HIS A 299 4.29 7.30 14.79
C HIS A 299 3.99 7.72 13.33
N ILE A 300 4.89 7.44 12.39
CA ILE A 300 4.72 7.78 10.96
C ILE A 300 3.70 6.88 10.30
N THR A 301 3.79 5.55 10.52
CA THR A 301 3.03 4.56 9.75
C THR A 301 1.65 4.25 10.32
N GLY A 302 1.41 4.55 11.61
CA GLY A 302 0.17 4.19 12.31
C GLY A 302 0.05 2.68 12.60
N VAL A 303 1.12 1.88 12.47
CA VAL A 303 1.15 0.46 12.83
C VAL A 303 1.36 0.33 14.34
N MET A 304 0.27 0.14 15.07
CA MET A 304 0.31 0.16 16.54
C MET A 304 0.77 -1.16 17.18
N ASN A 305 0.66 -2.28 16.46
CA ASN A 305 1.21 -3.55 16.92
C ASN A 305 2.74 -3.52 16.78
N ARG A 306 3.46 -3.45 17.89
CA ARG A 306 4.93 -3.28 17.91
C ARG A 306 5.68 -4.46 17.28
N GLU A 307 5.20 -5.68 17.45
CA GLU A 307 5.82 -6.86 16.85
C GLU A 307 5.72 -6.80 15.32
N LEU A 308 4.54 -6.49 14.80
CA LEU A 308 4.31 -6.29 13.37
C LEU A 308 5.10 -5.09 12.83
N ALA A 309 5.15 -3.98 13.58
CA ALA A 309 5.92 -2.80 13.22
C ALA A 309 7.41 -3.10 13.12
N THR A 310 7.96 -3.90 14.05
CA THR A 310 9.36 -4.37 14.00
C THR A 310 9.61 -5.21 12.75
N LYS A 311 8.75 -6.20 12.47
CA LYS A 311 8.87 -7.03 11.26
C LYS A 311 8.86 -6.17 9.99
N TYR A 312 7.96 -5.20 9.89
CA TYR A 312 7.88 -4.32 8.74
C TYR A 312 9.12 -3.43 8.58
N LEU A 313 9.58 -2.82 9.67
CA LEU A 313 10.77 -1.98 9.69
C LEU A 313 12.02 -2.76 9.26
N GLU A 314 12.26 -3.90 9.89
CA GLU A 314 13.41 -4.76 9.60
C GLU A 314 13.37 -5.30 8.16
N THR A 315 12.20 -5.71 7.68
CA THR A 315 12.05 -6.22 6.31
C THR A 315 12.40 -5.15 5.28
N ALA A 316 11.95 -3.90 5.48
CA ALA A 316 12.26 -2.79 4.56
C ALA A 316 13.77 -2.49 4.51
N TRP A 317 14.44 -2.44 5.66
CA TRP A 317 15.89 -2.25 5.73
C TRP A 317 16.68 -3.43 5.13
N ASN A 318 16.25 -4.66 5.41
CA ASN A 318 16.87 -5.87 4.86
C ASN A 318 16.68 -5.95 3.34
N ALA A 319 15.54 -5.47 2.81
CA ALA A 319 15.30 -5.40 1.37
C ALA A 319 16.30 -4.50 0.65
N VAL A 320 16.63 -3.32 1.23
CA VAL A 320 17.67 -2.42 0.69
C VAL A 320 19.01 -3.15 0.62
N LYS A 321 19.44 -3.76 1.74
CA LYS A 321 20.70 -4.50 1.80
C LYS A 321 20.73 -5.67 0.81
N TYR A 322 19.65 -6.44 0.74
CA TYR A 322 19.56 -7.60 -0.14
C TYR A 322 19.72 -7.22 -1.63
N LEU A 323 19.09 -6.13 -2.06
CA LEU A 323 19.21 -5.63 -3.44
C LEU A 323 20.63 -5.18 -3.77
N VAL A 324 21.28 -4.46 -2.86
CA VAL A 324 22.68 -4.03 -3.02
C VAL A 324 23.60 -5.24 -3.13
N ASP A 325 23.44 -6.23 -2.27
CA ASP A 325 24.33 -7.40 -2.23
C ASP A 325 24.15 -8.33 -3.45
N ASN A 326 22.91 -8.45 -4.01
CA ASN A 326 22.61 -9.47 -5.01
C ASN A 326 22.32 -8.93 -6.42
N TYR A 327 21.91 -7.67 -6.57
CA TYR A 327 21.45 -7.13 -7.86
C TYR A 327 22.00 -5.72 -8.19
N PRO A 328 23.26 -5.35 -7.81
CA PRO A 328 23.76 -3.98 -7.94
C PRO A 328 23.79 -3.48 -9.39
N GLU A 329 24.07 -4.37 -10.36
CA GLU A 329 24.15 -4.03 -11.78
C GLU A 329 22.83 -4.20 -12.53
N LYS A 330 21.87 -4.92 -11.93
CA LYS A 330 20.64 -5.33 -12.61
C LYS A 330 19.45 -4.44 -12.27
N VAL A 331 19.40 -3.93 -11.04
CA VAL A 331 18.28 -3.15 -10.53
C VAL A 331 18.76 -1.80 -10.02
N PHE A 332 18.19 -0.71 -10.53
CA PHE A 332 18.43 0.60 -9.95
C PHE A 332 17.62 0.74 -8.66
N LEU A 333 18.30 1.00 -7.55
CA LEU A 333 17.70 1.21 -6.23
C LEU A 333 17.74 2.68 -5.84
N GLY A 334 16.56 3.23 -5.49
CA GLY A 334 16.44 4.49 -4.78
C GLY A 334 15.81 4.28 -3.40
N VAL A 335 16.30 4.98 -2.40
CA VAL A 335 15.76 4.94 -1.03
C VAL A 335 15.04 6.26 -0.74
N GLY A 336 13.78 6.17 -0.30
CA GLY A 336 12.99 7.31 0.17
C GLY A 336 13.11 7.49 1.67
N ILE A 337 13.33 8.72 2.13
CA ILE A 337 13.26 9.09 3.55
C ILE A 337 12.22 10.20 3.70
N PRO A 338 11.18 10.04 4.52
CA PRO A 338 10.25 11.12 4.80
C PRO A 338 10.90 12.12 5.76
N TYR A 339 10.74 13.40 5.49
CA TYR A 339 11.14 14.45 6.42
C TYR A 339 10.01 15.44 6.69
N ASN A 340 9.76 15.65 7.95
CA ASN A 340 9.05 16.77 8.54
C ASN A 340 9.48 16.84 10.00
N LYS A 341 9.79 18.02 10.52
CA LYS A 341 10.29 18.21 11.89
C LYS A 341 9.34 17.69 12.98
N ASP A 342 8.03 17.63 12.68
CA ASP A 342 7.01 17.10 13.59
C ASP A 342 6.94 15.57 13.59
N LEU A 343 7.65 14.90 12.68
CA LEU A 343 7.57 13.45 12.47
C LEU A 343 8.88 12.71 12.75
N ILE A 344 10.00 13.29 12.38
CA ILE A 344 11.32 12.65 12.49
C ILE A 344 12.40 13.69 12.81
N SER A 345 13.29 13.37 13.72
CA SER A 345 14.38 14.25 14.15
C SER A 345 15.53 14.28 13.13
N LEU A 346 16.30 15.38 13.13
CA LEU A 346 17.52 15.48 12.32
C LEU A 346 18.60 14.47 12.75
N ASP A 347 18.66 14.13 14.02
CA ASP A 347 19.56 13.09 14.56
C ASP A 347 19.23 11.71 13.96
N GLU A 348 17.94 11.36 13.89
CA GLU A 348 17.53 10.10 13.26
C GLU A 348 17.79 10.10 11.75
N ILE A 349 17.57 11.24 11.06
CA ILE A 349 17.92 11.41 9.63
C ILE A 349 19.41 11.14 9.42
N GLN A 350 20.29 11.68 10.26
CA GLN A 350 21.72 11.41 10.18
C GLN A 350 22.04 9.93 10.39
N LYS A 351 21.48 9.30 11.42
CA LYS A 351 21.66 7.86 11.68
C LYS A 351 21.17 6.99 10.52
N MET A 352 20.06 7.38 9.86
CA MET A 352 19.58 6.70 8.65
C MET A 352 20.61 6.83 7.52
N GLY A 353 21.14 8.02 7.30
CA GLY A 353 22.21 8.26 6.31
C GLY A 353 23.46 7.42 6.57
N ASP A 354 23.95 7.40 7.83
CA ASP A 354 25.10 6.58 8.24
C ASP A 354 24.85 5.09 7.99
N LYS A 355 23.65 4.59 8.31
CA LYS A 355 23.27 3.19 8.07
C LYS A 355 23.20 2.86 6.57
N ILE A 356 22.61 3.73 5.75
CA ILE A 356 22.55 3.52 4.29
C ILE A 356 23.97 3.52 3.70
N ARG A 357 24.83 4.48 4.11
CA ARG A 357 26.23 4.51 3.69
C ARG A 357 26.98 3.24 4.04
N THR A 358 26.69 2.65 5.22
CA THR A 358 27.32 1.37 5.62
C THR A 358 26.89 0.21 4.72
N ILE A 359 25.69 0.28 4.12
CA ILE A 359 25.23 -0.70 3.14
C ILE A 359 25.94 -0.45 1.79
N ASP A 360 25.80 0.76 1.25
CA ASP A 360 26.50 1.23 0.03
C ASP A 360 26.38 2.76 -0.10
N GLU A 361 27.52 3.45 -0.21
CA GLU A 361 27.57 4.91 -0.38
C GLU A 361 26.99 5.40 -1.71
N ASN A 362 26.81 4.51 -2.69
CA ASN A 362 26.29 4.83 -4.02
C ASN A 362 24.74 4.72 -4.10
N VAL A 363 24.08 4.20 -3.09
CA VAL A 363 22.60 4.17 -3.05
C VAL A 363 22.08 5.59 -3.12
N GLN A 364 21.19 5.83 -4.09
CA GLN A 364 20.51 7.13 -4.20
C GLN A 364 19.50 7.31 -3.07
N VAL A 365 19.64 8.40 -2.32
CA VAL A 365 18.67 8.78 -1.27
C VAL A 365 17.82 9.95 -1.74
N CYS A 366 16.50 9.81 -1.65
CA CYS A 366 15.53 10.84 -1.98
C CYS A 366 14.74 11.22 -0.72
N VAL A 367 14.94 12.44 -0.22
CA VAL A 367 14.17 12.95 0.92
C VAL A 367 12.88 13.57 0.44
N LEU A 368 11.76 13.07 1.00
CA LEU A 368 10.41 13.52 0.69
C LEU A 368 9.96 14.56 1.71
N ASP A 369 9.65 15.77 1.27
CA ASP A 369 9.15 16.86 2.09
C ASP A 369 7.67 16.62 2.49
N TYR A 370 7.46 15.87 3.58
CA TYR A 370 6.10 15.56 4.03
C TYR A 370 5.34 16.83 4.40
N ARG A 371 4.25 17.06 3.66
CA ARG A 371 3.38 18.25 3.73
C ARG A 371 2.03 17.92 4.38
N PRO A 372 1.24 18.93 4.77
CA PRO A 372 -0.12 18.72 5.26
C PRO A 372 -0.92 17.81 4.35
N ALA A 373 -1.43 16.71 4.91
CA ALA A 373 -2.30 15.77 4.21
C ALA A 373 -3.13 14.95 5.20
N PHE A 374 -4.24 14.40 4.71
CA PHE A 374 -5.12 13.49 5.43
C PHE A 374 -5.45 13.97 6.86
N ARG A 375 -5.12 13.19 7.91
CA ARG A 375 -5.39 13.52 9.32
C ARG A 375 -4.41 14.53 9.92
N ARG A 376 -3.21 14.66 9.34
CA ARG A 376 -2.20 15.64 9.75
C ARG A 376 -2.21 16.88 8.85
N SER A 377 -3.39 17.44 8.62
CA SER A 377 -3.56 18.68 7.87
C SER A 377 -2.99 19.93 8.59
N TYR A 378 -2.60 19.79 9.85
CA TYR A 378 -2.06 20.88 10.70
C TYR A 378 -0.53 20.99 10.68
N ILE A 379 0.20 19.96 10.22
CA ILE A 379 1.67 20.08 10.08
C ILE A 379 2.01 21.08 8.97
N GLN A 380 3.16 21.71 9.10
CA GLN A 380 3.64 22.61 8.05
C GLN A 380 4.58 21.86 7.12
N ARG A 381 4.52 22.19 5.81
CA ARG A 381 5.50 21.69 4.85
C ARG A 381 6.88 22.24 5.23
N PRO A 382 7.95 21.40 5.20
CA PRO A 382 9.30 21.89 5.43
C PRO A 382 9.67 23.01 4.46
N GLU A 383 10.30 24.05 5.00
CA GLU A 383 10.79 25.15 4.18
C GLU A 383 12.04 24.76 3.40
N TYR A 384 12.37 25.56 2.38
CA TYR A 384 13.52 25.29 1.53
C TYR A 384 14.82 25.16 2.33
N GLU A 385 15.08 26.06 3.27
CA GLU A 385 16.28 26.07 4.11
C GLU A 385 16.34 24.85 5.07
N GLU A 386 15.20 24.39 5.56
CA GLU A 386 15.13 23.13 6.34
C GLU A 386 15.57 21.96 5.46
N MET A 387 15.08 21.88 4.22
CA MET A 387 15.45 20.81 3.29
C MET A 387 16.91 20.89 2.85
N VAL A 388 17.47 22.08 2.71
CA VAL A 388 18.92 22.32 2.51
C VAL A 388 19.73 21.78 3.69
N ASN A 389 19.26 22.00 4.92
CA ASN A 389 19.93 21.49 6.12
C ASN A 389 19.89 19.95 6.15
N VAL A 390 18.73 19.33 5.86
CA VAL A 390 18.59 17.88 5.75
C VAL A 390 19.54 17.31 4.68
N TRP A 391 19.62 17.98 3.51
CA TRP A 391 20.53 17.61 2.45
C TRP A 391 22.00 17.66 2.91
N ARG A 392 22.41 18.71 3.64
CA ARG A 392 23.77 18.83 4.18
C ARG A 392 24.11 17.72 5.16
N ILE A 393 23.18 17.39 6.06
CA ILE A 393 23.34 16.31 7.05
C ILE A 393 23.57 14.97 6.33
N LEU A 394 22.69 14.61 5.41
CA LEU A 394 22.81 13.34 4.68
C LEU A 394 24.04 13.29 3.76
N SER A 395 24.36 14.37 3.05
CA SER A 395 25.59 14.45 2.26
C SER A 395 26.84 14.35 3.12
N GLY A 396 26.79 14.93 4.34
CA GLY A 396 27.87 14.85 5.33
C GLY A 396 28.16 13.42 5.84
N THR A 397 27.23 12.47 5.70
CA THR A 397 27.47 11.05 6.02
C THR A 397 28.37 10.36 4.97
N GLY A 398 28.59 10.96 3.82
CA GLY A 398 29.40 10.43 2.72
C GLY A 398 28.60 9.74 1.61
N LEU A 399 27.27 9.81 1.63
CA LEU A 399 26.41 9.36 0.53
C LEU A 399 26.68 10.18 -0.73
N LYS A 400 26.81 9.52 -1.89
CA LYS A 400 27.18 10.16 -3.17
C LYS A 400 26.03 10.87 -3.86
N THR A 401 24.80 10.38 -3.70
CA THR A 401 23.61 10.92 -4.37
C THR A 401 22.49 11.16 -3.36
N VAL A 402 22.41 12.38 -2.85
CA VAL A 402 21.32 12.83 -1.98
C VAL A 402 20.46 13.84 -2.74
N ILE A 403 19.14 13.60 -2.76
CA ILE A 403 18.14 14.44 -3.40
C ILE A 403 17.13 14.83 -2.34
N CYS A 404 16.79 16.12 -2.26
CA CYS A 404 15.70 16.57 -1.40
C CYS A 404 14.60 17.20 -2.23
N GLN A 405 13.37 16.70 -2.09
CA GLN A 405 12.18 17.30 -2.67
C GLN A 405 11.82 18.58 -1.91
N THR A 406 11.43 19.63 -2.61
CA THR A 406 11.00 20.91 -2.02
C THR A 406 9.82 21.48 -2.79
N ALA A 407 9.22 22.53 -2.24
CA ALA A 407 8.18 23.30 -2.96
C ALA A 407 8.70 23.95 -4.26
N ARG A 408 10.02 24.15 -4.37
CA ARG A 408 10.68 24.82 -5.51
C ARG A 408 11.32 23.84 -6.51
N GLY A 409 11.10 22.52 -6.34
CA GLY A 409 11.75 21.47 -7.11
C GLY A 409 12.70 20.65 -6.25
N HIS A 410 13.67 19.99 -6.89
CA HIS A 410 14.62 19.13 -6.17
C HIS A 410 15.94 19.87 -5.89
N ILE A 411 16.47 19.69 -4.68
CA ILE A 411 17.87 19.91 -4.37
C ILE A 411 18.61 18.63 -4.77
N GLY A 412 19.66 18.74 -5.56
CA GLY A 412 20.42 17.59 -6.03
C GLY A 412 21.78 17.44 -5.34
N PRO A 413 22.56 16.44 -5.72
CA PRO A 413 23.89 16.20 -5.14
C PRO A 413 24.91 17.30 -5.45
N GLU A 414 24.64 18.09 -6.47
CA GLU A 414 25.51 19.21 -6.90
C GLU A 414 24.82 20.54 -6.50
N ILE A 415 25.16 21.13 -5.38
CA ILE A 415 24.77 22.51 -5.00
C ILE A 415 25.98 23.42 -5.17
#